data_729fcf11fa13fe2e3766a6de07eaab2a
#
_entry.id   729fcf11fa13fe2e3766a6de07eaab2a
#
_cell.length_a   1.000
_cell.length_b   1.000
_cell.length_c   1.000
_cell.angle_alpha   90.00
_cell.angle_beta   90.00
_cell.angle_gamma   90.00
#
_symmetry.space_group_name_H-M   'P 1'
#
loop_
_entity.id
_entity.type
_entity.pdbx_description
1 polymer ?
#
loop_
_entity_poly.entity_id
_entity_poly.type
_entity_poly.pdbx_seq_one_letter_code
_entity_poly.pdbx_strand_id
1 'polypeptide(L)'
;MPLIVLKGLRGGVGTTSITVALARQFHHHKYNVIVIDNCVNNILHFYFPEKSQGTTLGQALLAHTPIEQAICDYQNGYQILPFGVVNLEDKLHLQASATANQHLQHFFTAFTQQYPDTLIFLDLQPEHDTLFKSWVAKANIVLTVTTPESNCHIRLNQHTFAANEYILVNQFCATSQVHQDFYQFWQTSQFPFCPIKLHRDEALLEACASRLPLYDYRANCMLVEEINQLLQWCLPLLLSKKG
;
A
#
# COMPACT_ATOMS: atom_id res chain seq x y z
N MET A 1 11.36 -5.68 11.96
CA MET A 1 10.18 -4.84 11.83
C MET A 1 9.32 -5.34 10.68
N PRO A 2 8.01 -5.50 10.84
CA PRO A 2 7.14 -6.01 9.79
C PRO A 2 6.88 -4.94 8.70
N LEU A 3 6.96 -5.36 7.43
CA LEU A 3 6.74 -4.53 6.25
C LEU A 3 5.73 -5.21 5.31
N ILE A 4 4.65 -4.52 5.02
CA ILE A 4 3.66 -4.90 4.01
C ILE A 4 3.76 -3.94 2.85
N VAL A 5 3.95 -4.47 1.66
CA VAL A 5 3.95 -3.70 0.41
C VAL A 5 2.67 -3.96 -0.34
N LEU A 6 1.99 -2.90 -0.76
CA LEU A 6 0.89 -2.99 -1.71
C LEU A 6 1.32 -2.38 -3.04
N LYS A 7 1.10 -3.09 -4.13
CA LYS A 7 1.32 -2.61 -5.49
C LYS A 7 0.15 -2.97 -6.40
N GLY A 8 -0.19 -2.10 -7.31
CA GLY A 8 -1.23 -2.40 -8.29
C GLY A 8 -0.68 -3.20 -9.48
N LEU A 9 -1.43 -4.15 -10.00
CA LEU A 9 -1.09 -4.82 -11.26
C LEU A 9 -1.19 -3.83 -12.45
N ARG A 10 -2.04 -2.80 -12.29
CA ARG A 10 -2.17 -1.62 -13.15
C ARG A 10 -2.68 -0.42 -12.35
N GLY A 11 -2.69 0.74 -12.97
CA GLY A 11 -3.33 1.93 -12.39
C GLY A 11 -4.85 1.76 -12.21
N GLY A 12 -5.42 2.32 -11.16
CA GLY A 12 -6.87 2.34 -10.89
C GLY A 12 -7.45 1.08 -10.24
N VAL A 13 -6.64 0.08 -9.88
CA VAL A 13 -7.11 -1.12 -9.17
C VAL A 13 -7.40 -0.88 -7.69
N GLY A 14 -7.15 0.32 -7.16
CA GLY A 14 -7.47 0.70 -5.79
C GLY A 14 -6.36 0.45 -4.77
N THR A 15 -5.10 0.36 -5.20
CA THR A 15 -3.95 0.08 -4.33
C THR A 15 -3.89 1.02 -3.13
N THR A 16 -3.85 2.33 -3.35
CA THR A 16 -3.79 3.35 -2.29
C THR A 16 -4.97 3.27 -1.33
N SER A 17 -6.19 3.09 -1.86
CA SER A 17 -7.40 2.96 -1.04
C SER A 17 -7.31 1.78 -0.08
N ILE A 18 -6.85 0.64 -0.57
CA ILE A 18 -6.70 -0.57 0.24
C ILE A 18 -5.53 -0.44 1.21
N THR A 19 -4.41 0.20 0.81
CA THR A 19 -3.29 0.48 1.71
C THR A 19 -3.76 1.27 2.93
N VAL A 20 -4.47 2.37 2.71
CA VAL A 20 -5.02 3.22 3.79
C VAL A 20 -6.02 2.45 4.65
N ALA A 21 -6.96 1.71 4.02
CA ALA A 21 -7.98 0.97 4.74
C ALA A 21 -7.36 -0.14 5.62
N LEU A 22 -6.40 -0.90 5.10
CA LEU A 22 -5.73 -1.97 5.84
C LEU A 22 -4.86 -1.41 6.96
N ALA A 23 -4.06 -0.37 6.70
CA ALA A 23 -3.24 0.29 7.72
C ALA A 23 -4.12 0.85 8.86
N ARG A 24 -5.25 1.48 8.51
CA ARG A 24 -6.20 1.99 9.50
C ARG A 24 -6.83 0.88 10.35
N GLN A 25 -7.09 -0.28 9.73
CA GLN A 25 -7.61 -1.45 10.46
C GLN A 25 -6.57 -2.01 11.43
N PHE A 26 -5.28 -2.13 11.03
CA PHE A 26 -4.21 -2.50 11.96
C PHE A 26 -4.10 -1.51 13.12
N HIS A 27 -4.17 -0.21 12.86
CA HIS A 27 -4.16 0.80 13.91
C HIS A 27 -5.37 0.67 14.86
N HIS A 28 -6.56 0.36 14.34
CA HIS A 28 -7.72 0.07 15.19
C HIS A 28 -7.46 -1.10 16.14
N HIS A 29 -6.73 -2.12 15.70
CA HIS A 29 -6.26 -3.25 16.51
C HIS A 29 -4.99 -2.93 17.36
N LYS A 30 -4.70 -1.64 17.58
CA LYS A 30 -3.63 -1.15 18.47
C LYS A 30 -2.20 -1.39 18.00
N TYR A 31 -1.99 -1.63 16.72
CA TYR A 31 -0.66 -1.60 16.13
C TYR A 31 -0.24 -0.14 15.85
N ASN A 32 1.02 0.18 16.12
CA ASN A 32 1.62 1.39 15.58
C ASN A 32 1.88 1.19 14.09
N VAL A 33 1.48 2.14 13.27
CA VAL A 33 1.60 2.02 11.82
C VAL A 33 2.19 3.28 11.20
N ILE A 34 2.97 3.12 10.13
CA ILE A 34 3.34 4.19 9.23
C ILE A 34 2.99 3.77 7.78
N VAL A 35 2.31 4.66 7.07
CA VAL A 35 2.03 4.49 5.64
C VAL A 35 2.95 5.37 4.84
N ILE A 36 3.74 4.77 3.96
CA ILE A 36 4.70 5.46 3.09
C ILE A 36 4.16 5.45 1.67
N ASP A 37 3.98 6.64 1.11
CA ASP A 37 3.50 6.82 -0.27
C ASP A 37 4.68 6.92 -1.23
N ASN A 38 4.57 6.27 -2.38
CA ASN A 38 5.48 6.43 -3.52
C ASN A 38 4.75 6.95 -4.76
N CYS A 39 3.61 7.60 -4.58
CA CYS A 39 2.82 8.13 -5.67
C CYS A 39 3.09 9.63 -5.87
N VAL A 40 3.64 10.02 -7.01
CA VAL A 40 3.90 11.44 -7.38
C VAL A 40 2.63 12.29 -7.46
N ASN A 41 1.48 11.64 -7.62
CA ASN A 41 0.19 12.34 -7.62
C ASN A 41 -0.31 12.59 -6.19
N ASN A 42 0.44 12.15 -5.17
CA ASN A 42 0.14 12.34 -3.75
C ASN A 42 -1.30 11.94 -3.37
N ILE A 43 -1.80 10.84 -3.96
CA ILE A 43 -3.20 10.40 -3.80
C ILE A 43 -3.45 9.99 -2.35
N LEU A 44 -2.48 9.37 -1.69
CA LEU A 44 -2.59 8.97 -0.30
C LEU A 44 -2.98 10.12 0.61
N HIS A 45 -2.45 11.32 0.36
CA HIS A 45 -2.76 12.52 1.13
C HIS A 45 -4.25 12.88 1.14
N PHE A 46 -5.01 12.52 0.09
CA PHE A 46 -6.45 12.79 0.00
C PHE A 46 -7.31 11.94 0.94
N TYR A 47 -6.75 10.91 1.57
CA TYR A 47 -7.44 10.12 2.59
C TYR A 47 -7.32 10.69 4.00
N PHE A 48 -6.63 11.80 4.15
CA PHE A 48 -6.41 12.42 5.45
C PHE A 48 -6.79 13.90 5.42
N PRO A 49 -7.35 14.44 6.52
CA PRO A 49 -7.59 15.89 6.64
C PRO A 49 -6.28 16.65 6.47
N GLU A 50 -6.35 17.82 5.87
CA GLU A 50 -5.15 18.68 5.76
C GLU A 50 -4.57 19.02 7.12
N LYS A 51 -3.45 18.45 7.47
CA LYS A 51 -2.70 18.77 8.69
C LYS A 51 -1.30 19.31 8.44
N SER A 52 -0.79 19.29 7.20
CA SER A 52 0.58 19.70 6.99
C SER A 52 0.79 20.54 5.73
N GLN A 53 1.36 21.72 5.95
CA GLN A 53 2.16 22.46 4.97
C GLN A 53 3.65 22.09 5.13
N GLY A 54 3.95 20.87 5.60
CA GLY A 54 5.31 20.40 5.86
C GLY A 54 6.03 19.86 4.61
N THR A 55 7.30 19.57 4.79
CA THR A 55 8.13 18.85 3.80
C THR A 55 7.50 17.50 3.47
N THR A 56 7.68 17.02 2.23
CA THR A 56 7.26 15.70 1.78
C THR A 56 8.46 14.82 1.48
N LEU A 57 8.27 13.49 1.35
CA LEU A 57 9.36 12.57 1.06
C LEU A 57 10.14 12.95 -0.20
N GLY A 58 9.44 13.26 -1.30
CA GLY A 58 10.09 13.67 -2.55
C GLY A 58 10.91 14.95 -2.40
N GLN A 59 10.38 15.94 -1.68
CA GLN A 59 11.09 17.19 -1.40
C GLN A 59 12.31 16.95 -0.48
N ALA A 60 12.17 16.12 0.56
CA ALA A 60 13.29 15.79 1.45
C ALA A 60 14.42 15.08 0.69
N LEU A 61 14.08 14.17 -0.22
CA LEU A 61 15.06 13.47 -1.06
C LEU A 61 15.76 14.43 -2.04
N LEU A 62 15.04 15.36 -2.67
CA LEU A 62 15.61 16.35 -3.59
C LEU A 62 16.51 17.36 -2.86
N ALA A 63 16.09 17.83 -1.69
CA ALA A 63 16.81 18.81 -0.90
C ALA A 63 17.88 18.20 0.02
N HIS A 64 18.01 16.86 0.07
CA HIS A 64 18.90 16.15 1.00
C HIS A 64 18.66 16.49 2.48
N THR A 65 17.41 16.80 2.85
CA THR A 65 17.01 17.09 4.24
C THR A 65 16.54 15.81 4.96
N PRO A 66 16.52 15.77 6.30
CA PRO A 66 16.06 14.60 7.04
C PRO A 66 14.63 14.21 6.67
N ILE A 67 14.44 12.94 6.29
CA ILE A 67 13.14 12.38 5.85
C ILE A 67 12.13 12.37 7.02
N GLU A 68 12.61 12.26 8.24
CA GLU A 68 11.80 12.28 9.47
C GLU A 68 10.93 13.56 9.58
N GLN A 69 11.39 14.68 9.03
CA GLN A 69 10.64 15.94 8.99
C GLN A 69 9.40 15.89 8.08
N ALA A 70 9.34 14.91 7.19
CA ALA A 70 8.21 14.69 6.29
C ALA A 70 7.14 13.75 6.88
N ILE A 71 7.41 13.14 8.05
CA ILE A 71 6.44 12.27 8.72
C ILE A 71 5.35 13.13 9.35
N CYS A 72 4.10 12.79 9.09
CA CYS A 72 2.92 13.45 9.65
C CYS A 72 2.17 12.48 10.56
N ASP A 73 1.81 12.95 11.77
CA ASP A 73 0.93 12.18 12.66
C ASP A 73 -0.54 12.41 12.28
N TYR A 74 -1.24 11.35 11.89
CA TYR A 74 -2.69 11.40 11.69
C TYR A 74 -3.43 11.23 13.02
N GLN A 75 -3.05 10.18 13.76
CA GLN A 75 -3.51 9.87 15.12
C GLN A 75 -2.33 9.31 15.91
N ASN A 76 -2.45 9.26 17.22
CA ASN A 76 -1.40 8.67 18.07
C ASN A 76 -1.11 7.21 17.64
N GLY A 77 0.09 6.95 17.18
CA GLY A 77 0.50 5.65 16.65
C GLY A 77 0.08 5.36 15.20
N TYR A 78 -0.51 6.34 14.48
CA TYR A 78 -0.78 6.25 13.05
C TYR A 78 -0.11 7.42 12.32
N GLN A 79 0.93 7.12 11.58
CA GLN A 79 1.76 8.07 10.86
C GLN A 79 1.63 7.89 9.35
N ILE A 80 1.85 8.96 8.62
CA ILE A 80 1.92 8.97 7.16
C ILE A 80 3.20 9.69 6.71
N LEU A 81 3.82 9.16 5.66
CA LEU A 81 4.95 9.78 4.96
C LEU A 81 4.54 9.99 3.50
N PRO A 82 3.93 11.13 3.17
CA PRO A 82 3.46 11.42 1.82
C PRO A 82 4.64 11.66 0.88
N PHE A 83 4.58 11.14 -0.35
CA PHE A 83 5.60 11.43 -1.35
C PHE A 83 5.58 12.90 -1.75
N GLY A 84 4.40 13.49 -1.83
CA GLY A 84 4.19 14.85 -2.27
C GLY A 84 4.13 14.99 -3.79
N VAL A 85 3.74 16.18 -4.24
CA VAL A 85 3.69 16.50 -5.65
C VAL A 85 5.08 16.90 -6.12
N VAL A 86 5.66 16.11 -7.02
CA VAL A 86 6.91 16.41 -7.72
C VAL A 86 6.66 16.30 -9.22
N ASN A 87 7.39 17.06 -10.02
CA ASN A 87 7.28 16.94 -11.48
C ASN A 87 7.92 15.63 -11.97
N LEU A 88 7.66 15.27 -13.22
CA LEU A 88 8.14 14.02 -13.79
C LEU A 88 9.67 13.96 -13.89
N GLU A 89 10.31 15.08 -14.19
CA GLU A 89 11.78 15.18 -14.30
C GLU A 89 12.44 14.89 -12.95
N ASP A 90 11.96 15.53 -11.89
CA ASP A 90 12.43 15.30 -10.52
C ASP A 90 12.22 13.85 -10.08
N LYS A 91 11.07 13.25 -10.43
CA LYS A 91 10.82 11.83 -10.16
C LYS A 91 11.84 10.92 -10.83
N LEU A 92 12.06 11.11 -12.13
CA LEU A 92 13.03 10.33 -12.90
C LEU A 92 14.45 10.52 -12.35
N HIS A 93 14.78 11.76 -11.96
CA HIS A 93 16.04 12.08 -11.30
C HIS A 93 16.19 11.30 -9.99
N LEU A 94 15.20 11.31 -9.11
CA LEU A 94 15.23 10.57 -7.85
C LEU A 94 15.38 9.06 -8.07
N GLN A 95 14.68 8.50 -9.05
CA GLN A 95 14.75 7.07 -9.38
C GLN A 95 16.15 6.64 -9.89
N ALA A 96 16.84 7.52 -10.59
CA ALA A 96 18.19 7.28 -11.09
C ALA A 96 19.28 7.64 -10.06
N SER A 97 18.96 8.38 -9.00
CA SER A 97 19.92 8.92 -8.03
C SER A 97 20.36 7.86 -7.03
N ALA A 98 21.66 7.52 -7.07
CA ALA A 98 22.27 6.68 -6.05
C ALA A 98 22.24 7.34 -4.66
N THR A 99 22.37 8.65 -4.59
CA THR A 99 22.33 9.42 -3.34
C THR A 99 20.94 9.37 -2.70
N ALA A 100 19.87 9.55 -3.49
CA ALA A 100 18.48 9.42 -3.00
C ALA A 100 18.21 8.00 -2.46
N ASN A 101 18.69 6.98 -3.19
CA ASN A 101 18.60 5.59 -2.72
C ASN A 101 19.35 5.35 -1.41
N GLN A 102 20.58 5.86 -1.28
CA GLN A 102 21.34 5.74 -0.03
C GLN A 102 20.65 6.47 1.14
N HIS A 103 20.15 7.67 0.90
CA HIS A 103 19.41 8.45 1.89
C HIS A 103 18.16 7.70 2.38
N LEU A 104 17.39 7.13 1.45
CA LEU A 104 16.20 6.33 1.77
C LEU A 104 16.57 5.05 2.54
N GLN A 105 17.66 4.36 2.17
CA GLN A 105 18.15 3.18 2.89
C GLN A 105 18.62 3.52 4.30
N HIS A 106 19.30 4.65 4.47
CA HIS A 106 19.73 5.12 5.79
C HIS A 106 18.52 5.41 6.67
N PHE A 107 17.55 6.17 6.17
CA PHE A 107 16.28 6.43 6.85
C PHE A 107 15.60 5.13 7.27
N PHE A 108 15.44 4.18 6.34
CA PHE A 108 14.78 2.90 6.65
C PHE A 108 15.49 2.15 7.77
N THR A 109 16.82 2.09 7.72
CA THR A 109 17.61 1.39 8.73
C THR A 109 17.48 2.07 10.09
N ALA A 110 17.61 3.39 10.16
CA ALA A 110 17.47 4.16 11.39
C ALA A 110 16.04 4.05 11.96
N PHE A 111 15.03 4.22 11.12
CA PHE A 111 13.62 4.12 11.52
C PHE A 111 13.27 2.74 12.07
N THR A 112 13.76 1.66 11.43
CA THR A 112 13.50 0.29 11.89
C THR A 112 14.18 -0.02 13.22
N GLN A 113 15.33 0.57 13.50
CA GLN A 113 16.04 0.42 14.79
C GLN A 113 15.34 1.22 15.90
N GLN A 114 14.88 2.42 15.58
CA GLN A 114 14.24 3.30 16.55
C GLN A 114 12.82 2.85 16.91
N TYR A 115 12.07 2.30 15.93
CA TYR A 115 10.67 1.91 16.08
C TYR A 115 10.45 0.44 15.67
N PRO A 116 11.03 -0.53 16.38
CA PRO A 116 11.04 -1.95 15.98
C PRO A 116 9.65 -2.59 15.90
N ASP A 117 8.68 -2.06 16.64
CA ASP A 117 7.31 -2.58 16.72
C ASP A 117 6.32 -1.85 15.80
N THR A 118 6.78 -0.85 15.05
CA THR A 118 5.92 -0.13 14.10
C THR A 118 5.79 -0.92 12.79
N LEU A 119 4.57 -1.17 12.35
CA LEU A 119 4.27 -1.81 11.08
C LEU A 119 4.34 -0.80 9.93
N ILE A 120 5.17 -1.09 8.93
CA ILE A 120 5.27 -0.25 7.72
C ILE A 120 4.31 -0.77 6.64
N PHE A 121 3.53 0.13 6.08
CA PHE A 121 2.81 -0.03 4.83
C PHE A 121 3.48 0.80 3.74
N LEU A 122 3.82 0.17 2.62
CA LEU A 122 4.39 0.85 1.47
C LEU A 122 3.40 0.78 0.31
N ASP A 123 2.89 1.95 -0.10
CA ASP A 123 2.01 2.11 -1.26
C ASP A 123 2.85 2.36 -2.52
N LEU A 124 2.92 1.38 -3.41
CA LEU A 124 3.70 1.46 -4.63
C LEU A 124 2.85 1.64 -5.88
N GLN A 125 3.30 2.52 -6.75
CA GLN A 125 2.76 2.60 -8.12
C GLN A 125 3.07 1.32 -8.92
N PRO A 126 2.20 0.94 -9.88
CA PRO A 126 2.37 -0.29 -10.66
C PRO A 126 3.59 -0.29 -11.58
N GLU A 127 4.18 0.86 -11.88
CA GLU A 127 5.28 0.99 -12.84
C GLU A 127 6.64 0.97 -12.14
N HIS A 128 7.62 0.38 -12.83
CA HIS A 128 9.00 0.11 -12.41
C HIS A 128 9.62 1.19 -11.51
N ASP A 129 9.38 1.09 -10.22
CA ASP A 129 10.01 1.95 -9.26
C ASP A 129 11.28 1.32 -8.71
N THR A 130 12.42 1.90 -9.07
CA THR A 130 13.74 1.45 -8.60
C THR A 130 14.05 1.94 -7.19
N LEU A 131 13.42 3.05 -6.76
CA LEU A 131 13.72 3.71 -5.50
C LEU A 131 13.43 2.82 -4.27
N PHE A 132 12.32 2.06 -4.31
CA PHE A 132 11.91 1.18 -3.21
C PHE A 132 12.23 -0.31 -3.45
N LYS A 133 12.94 -0.66 -4.52
CA LYS A 133 13.22 -2.05 -4.89
C LYS A 133 13.82 -2.88 -3.75
N SER A 134 14.76 -2.30 -3.00
CA SER A 134 15.42 -2.97 -1.88
C SER A 134 14.48 -3.20 -0.68
N TRP A 135 13.47 -2.34 -0.50
CA TRP A 135 12.45 -2.50 0.53
C TRP A 135 11.48 -3.63 0.17
N VAL A 136 11.03 -3.66 -1.10
CA VAL A 136 10.19 -4.75 -1.61
C VAL A 136 10.83 -6.11 -1.39
N ALA A 137 12.15 -6.21 -1.64
CA ALA A 137 12.90 -7.45 -1.41
C ALA A 137 12.95 -7.88 0.07
N LYS A 138 12.83 -6.93 1.01
CA LYS A 138 12.80 -7.18 2.46
C LYS A 138 11.40 -7.34 3.03
N ALA A 139 10.35 -7.11 2.24
CA ALA A 139 8.97 -7.17 2.69
C ALA A 139 8.61 -8.54 3.28
N ASN A 140 7.78 -8.53 4.33
CA ASN A 140 7.18 -9.75 4.85
C ASN A 140 6.08 -10.24 3.90
N ILE A 141 5.28 -9.31 3.39
CA ILE A 141 4.14 -9.56 2.51
C ILE A 141 4.17 -8.52 1.38
N VAL A 142 3.97 -8.99 0.16
CA VAL A 142 3.69 -8.14 -0.99
C VAL A 142 2.29 -8.49 -1.49
N LEU A 143 1.37 -7.52 -1.47
CA LEU A 143 0.02 -7.66 -2.00
C LEU A 143 -0.07 -7.01 -3.38
N THR A 144 -0.19 -7.82 -4.41
CA THR A 144 -0.42 -7.35 -5.79
C THR A 144 -1.92 -7.22 -6.02
N VAL A 145 -2.41 -5.99 -5.95
CA VAL A 145 -3.83 -5.68 -6.10
C VAL A 145 -4.25 -5.77 -7.56
N THR A 146 -5.34 -6.49 -7.81
CA THR A 146 -5.90 -6.71 -9.15
C THR A 146 -7.42 -6.59 -9.15
N THR A 147 -8.01 -6.44 -10.33
CA THR A 147 -9.46 -6.46 -10.56
C THR A 147 -9.83 -7.57 -11.55
N PRO A 148 -11.03 -8.21 -11.45
CA PRO A 148 -11.41 -9.31 -12.33
C PRO A 148 -11.76 -8.80 -13.73
N GLU A 149 -10.75 -8.60 -14.57
CA GLU A 149 -10.89 -8.10 -15.93
C GLU A 149 -9.78 -8.62 -16.85
N SER A 150 -10.00 -8.53 -18.16
CA SER A 150 -9.10 -9.08 -19.19
C SER A 150 -7.69 -8.47 -19.12
N ASN A 151 -7.56 -7.15 -18.90
CA ASN A 151 -6.25 -6.49 -18.83
C ASN A 151 -5.42 -7.05 -17.65
N CYS A 152 -6.06 -7.18 -16.49
CA CYS A 152 -5.40 -7.76 -15.31
C CYS A 152 -5.03 -9.23 -15.55
N HIS A 153 -5.91 -10.01 -16.20
CA HIS A 153 -5.62 -11.40 -16.52
C HIS A 153 -4.38 -11.54 -17.41
N ILE A 154 -4.27 -10.73 -18.47
CA ILE A 154 -3.10 -10.74 -19.36
C ILE A 154 -1.82 -10.41 -18.57
N ARG A 155 -1.86 -9.39 -17.72
CA ARG A 155 -0.71 -8.98 -16.90
C ARG A 155 -0.32 -10.03 -15.87
N LEU A 156 -1.28 -10.73 -15.25
CA LEU A 156 -1.00 -11.83 -14.33
C LEU A 156 -0.19 -12.95 -15.00
N ASN A 157 -0.52 -13.29 -16.26
CA ASN A 157 0.22 -14.30 -17.02
C ASN A 157 1.63 -13.87 -17.43
N GLN A 158 1.92 -12.58 -17.42
CA GLN A 158 3.23 -12.02 -17.75
C GLN A 158 4.07 -11.72 -16.49
N HIS A 159 3.46 -11.83 -15.29
CA HIS A 159 4.09 -11.48 -14.03
C HIS A 159 4.79 -12.68 -13.41
N THR A 160 5.99 -12.44 -12.87
CA THR A 160 6.72 -13.43 -12.06
C THR A 160 6.57 -13.06 -10.59
N PHE A 161 5.97 -13.96 -9.82
CA PHE A 161 5.69 -13.74 -8.40
C PHE A 161 6.88 -14.11 -7.52
N ALA A 162 7.17 -13.28 -6.52
CA ALA A 162 8.10 -13.61 -5.46
C ALA A 162 7.44 -14.57 -4.45
N ALA A 163 8.24 -15.29 -3.64
CA ALA A 163 7.72 -16.24 -2.67
C ALA A 163 6.84 -15.64 -1.56
N ASN A 164 6.98 -14.34 -1.30
CA ASN A 164 6.19 -13.57 -0.33
C ASN A 164 5.15 -12.66 -0.99
N GLU A 165 4.88 -12.89 -2.28
CA GLU A 165 3.93 -12.09 -3.06
C GLU A 165 2.61 -12.85 -3.24
N TYR A 166 1.50 -12.16 -2.97
CA TYR A 166 0.15 -12.69 -3.06
C TYR A 166 -0.74 -11.75 -3.87
N ILE A 167 -1.64 -12.31 -4.65
CA ILE A 167 -2.61 -11.56 -5.45
C ILE A 167 -3.85 -11.27 -4.61
N LEU A 168 -4.18 -9.99 -4.45
CA LEU A 168 -5.39 -9.53 -3.79
C LEU A 168 -6.42 -9.09 -4.83
N VAL A 169 -7.54 -9.80 -4.92
CA VAL A 169 -8.66 -9.41 -5.79
C VAL A 169 -9.44 -8.30 -5.12
N ASN A 170 -9.55 -7.15 -5.79
CA ASN A 170 -10.30 -5.97 -5.35
C ASN A 170 -11.42 -5.63 -6.33
N GLN A 171 -12.37 -4.81 -5.90
CA GLN A 171 -13.53 -4.35 -6.68
C GLN A 171 -14.37 -5.51 -7.26
N PHE A 172 -14.39 -6.66 -6.58
CA PHE A 172 -15.20 -7.78 -7.01
C PHE A 172 -16.69 -7.42 -6.95
N CYS A 173 -17.41 -7.66 -8.05
CA CYS A 173 -18.85 -7.44 -8.13
C CYS A 173 -19.54 -8.80 -8.30
N ALA A 174 -20.26 -9.25 -7.26
CA ALA A 174 -20.88 -10.55 -7.24
C ALA A 174 -22.03 -10.71 -8.27
N THR A 175 -22.59 -9.60 -8.76
CA THR A 175 -23.63 -9.62 -9.80
C THR A 175 -23.06 -9.56 -11.23
N SER A 176 -21.74 -9.38 -11.38
CA SER A 176 -21.07 -9.37 -12.68
C SER A 176 -20.64 -10.79 -13.07
N GLN A 177 -21.22 -11.33 -14.14
CA GLN A 177 -20.85 -12.65 -14.67
C GLN A 177 -19.35 -12.68 -15.03
N VAL A 178 -18.82 -11.66 -15.65
CA VAL A 178 -17.40 -11.56 -16.04
C VAL A 178 -16.49 -11.63 -14.80
N HIS A 179 -16.85 -10.98 -13.70
CA HIS A 179 -16.07 -11.06 -12.46
C HIS A 179 -16.10 -12.45 -11.85
N GLN A 180 -17.26 -13.13 -11.90
CA GLN A 180 -17.39 -14.50 -11.42
C GLN A 180 -16.54 -15.45 -12.28
N ASP A 181 -16.60 -15.33 -13.61
CA ASP A 181 -15.87 -16.18 -14.55
C ASP A 181 -14.35 -16.02 -14.37
N PHE A 182 -13.83 -14.80 -14.30
CA PHE A 182 -12.41 -14.57 -14.04
C PHE A 182 -11.99 -15.10 -12.68
N TYR A 183 -12.77 -14.86 -11.64
CA TYR A 183 -12.43 -15.32 -10.29
C TYR A 183 -12.41 -16.84 -10.22
N GLN A 184 -13.40 -17.53 -10.80
CA GLN A 184 -13.45 -18.99 -10.87
C GLN A 184 -12.27 -19.55 -11.67
N PHE A 185 -11.97 -18.96 -12.82
CA PHE A 185 -10.82 -19.35 -13.64
C PHE A 185 -9.49 -19.18 -12.87
N TRP A 186 -9.32 -18.08 -12.16
CA TRP A 186 -8.12 -17.84 -11.38
C TRP A 186 -7.97 -18.80 -10.20
N GLN A 187 -9.06 -19.21 -9.56
CA GLN A 187 -9.01 -20.20 -8.48
C GLN A 187 -8.51 -21.57 -8.95
N THR A 188 -8.67 -21.91 -10.21
CA THR A 188 -8.15 -23.16 -10.80
C THR A 188 -6.71 -23.03 -11.29
N SER A 189 -6.14 -21.81 -11.26
CA SER A 189 -4.76 -21.53 -11.65
C SER A 189 -3.79 -21.80 -10.50
N GLN A 190 -2.48 -21.81 -10.81
CA GLN A 190 -1.42 -21.91 -9.81
C GLN A 190 -0.96 -20.55 -9.27
N PHE A 191 -1.71 -19.48 -9.51
CA PHE A 191 -1.36 -18.15 -9.03
C PHE A 191 -1.50 -18.06 -7.49
N PRO A 192 -0.62 -17.32 -6.80
CA PRO A 192 -0.62 -17.21 -5.35
C PRO A 192 -1.71 -16.24 -4.86
N PHE A 193 -2.97 -16.60 -4.96
CA PHE A 193 -4.06 -15.75 -4.50
C PHE A 193 -4.14 -15.69 -2.98
N CYS A 194 -4.35 -14.48 -2.47
CA CYS A 194 -4.88 -14.28 -1.12
C CYS A 194 -6.30 -14.90 -1.06
N PRO A 195 -6.64 -15.65 -0.02
CA PRO A 195 -7.97 -16.29 0.09
C PRO A 195 -9.09 -15.26 0.29
N ILE A 196 -8.75 -14.03 0.64
CA ILE A 196 -9.69 -12.93 0.81
C ILE A 196 -9.83 -12.19 -0.52
N LYS A 197 -11.07 -11.90 -0.92
CA LYS A 197 -11.39 -10.97 -2.00
C LYS A 197 -12.17 -9.79 -1.44
N LEU A 198 -11.94 -8.62 -1.99
CA LEU A 198 -12.57 -7.38 -1.58
C LEU A 198 -13.66 -7.00 -2.59
N HIS A 199 -14.87 -6.84 -2.11
CA HIS A 199 -15.99 -6.43 -2.97
C HIS A 199 -15.94 -4.93 -3.28
N ARG A 200 -16.54 -4.56 -4.39
CA ARG A 200 -16.78 -3.16 -4.70
C ARG A 200 -17.76 -2.59 -3.68
N ASP A 201 -17.35 -1.53 -3.00
CA ASP A 201 -18.16 -0.82 -2.02
C ASP A 201 -18.03 0.68 -2.27
N GLU A 202 -19.17 1.35 -2.48
CA GLU A 202 -19.20 2.80 -2.72
C GLU A 202 -18.71 3.59 -1.50
N ALA A 203 -18.82 3.02 -0.27
CA ALA A 203 -18.29 3.64 0.93
C ALA A 203 -16.79 3.98 0.84
N LEU A 204 -16.00 3.22 0.05
CA LEU A 204 -14.59 3.51 -0.14
C LEU A 204 -14.36 4.78 -0.98
N LEU A 205 -15.20 5.02 -1.99
CA LEU A 205 -15.16 6.24 -2.80
C LEU A 205 -15.65 7.44 -2.00
N GLU A 206 -16.73 7.28 -1.24
CA GLU A 206 -17.29 8.30 -0.34
C GLU A 206 -16.27 8.68 0.76
N ALA A 207 -15.56 7.71 1.33
CA ALA A 207 -14.50 7.93 2.31
C ALA A 207 -13.37 8.80 1.74
N CYS A 208 -12.89 8.49 0.53
CA CYS A 208 -11.90 9.30 -0.17
C CYS A 208 -12.39 10.73 -0.42
N ALA A 209 -13.62 10.88 -0.92
CA ALA A 209 -14.23 12.20 -1.15
C ALA A 209 -14.40 13.01 0.15
N SER A 210 -14.61 12.31 1.27
CA SER A 210 -14.72 12.90 2.61
C SER A 210 -13.36 13.13 3.29
N ARG A 211 -12.24 12.75 2.63
CA ARG A 211 -10.89 12.84 3.16
C ARG A 211 -10.71 12.07 4.48
N LEU A 212 -11.25 10.86 4.53
CA LEU A 212 -11.17 9.98 5.70
C LEU A 212 -10.79 8.57 5.28
N PRO A 213 -10.02 7.82 6.09
CA PRO A 213 -9.91 6.37 5.95
C PRO A 213 -11.28 5.71 6.05
N LEU A 214 -11.48 4.59 5.34
CA LEU A 214 -12.77 3.90 5.25
C LEU A 214 -13.40 3.61 6.63
N TYR A 215 -12.59 3.10 7.58
CA TYR A 215 -13.07 2.80 8.94
C TYR A 215 -13.59 4.05 9.66
N ASP A 216 -12.95 5.19 9.51
CA ASP A 216 -13.34 6.44 10.16
C ASP A 216 -14.57 7.06 9.48
N TYR A 217 -14.78 6.78 8.19
CA TYR A 217 -15.96 7.20 7.45
C TYR A 217 -17.19 6.33 7.75
N ARG A 218 -17.03 4.99 7.66
CA ARG A 218 -18.15 4.05 7.83
C ARG A 218 -17.66 2.70 8.39
N ALA A 219 -17.53 2.61 9.70
CA ALA A 219 -17.02 1.42 10.40
C ALA A 219 -17.82 0.12 10.17
N ASN A 220 -19.11 0.23 9.84
CA ASN A 220 -20.03 -0.91 9.75
C ASN A 220 -20.38 -1.28 8.29
N CYS A 221 -19.50 -1.05 7.31
CA CYS A 221 -19.71 -1.54 5.94
C CYS A 221 -19.06 -2.91 5.72
N MET A 222 -19.51 -3.61 4.67
CA MET A 222 -19.04 -4.95 4.34
C MET A 222 -17.53 -4.96 4.06
N LEU A 223 -17.04 -3.94 3.37
CA LEU A 223 -15.62 -3.86 3.02
C LEU A 223 -14.73 -3.72 4.26
N VAL A 224 -15.17 -3.06 5.34
CA VAL A 224 -14.41 -3.00 6.61
C VAL A 224 -14.24 -4.39 7.20
N GLU A 225 -15.28 -5.25 7.15
CA GLU A 225 -15.19 -6.62 7.62
C GLU A 225 -14.23 -7.45 6.77
N GLU A 226 -14.26 -7.29 5.45
CA GLU A 226 -13.34 -7.97 4.53
C GLU A 226 -11.88 -7.51 4.74
N ILE A 227 -11.65 -6.22 4.98
CA ILE A 227 -10.33 -5.69 5.36
C ILE A 227 -9.87 -6.26 6.71
N ASN A 228 -10.80 -6.45 7.66
CA ASN A 228 -10.48 -7.12 8.92
C ASN A 228 -10.08 -8.60 8.71
N GLN A 229 -10.77 -9.33 7.84
CA GLN A 229 -10.38 -10.69 7.46
C GLN A 229 -8.99 -10.71 6.78
N LEU A 230 -8.70 -9.73 5.92
CA LEU A 230 -7.39 -9.57 5.30
C LEU A 230 -6.30 -9.31 6.35
N LEU A 231 -6.57 -8.46 7.34
CA LEU A 231 -5.66 -8.25 8.48
C LEU A 231 -5.38 -9.56 9.21
N GLN A 232 -6.41 -10.33 9.57
CA GLN A 232 -6.26 -11.61 10.27
C GLN A 232 -5.42 -12.61 9.46
N TRP A 233 -5.57 -12.60 8.15
CA TRP A 233 -4.75 -13.43 7.26
C TRP A 233 -3.29 -12.94 7.18
N CYS A 234 -3.04 -11.64 7.25
CA CYS A 234 -1.67 -11.09 7.26
C CYS A 234 -0.89 -11.42 8.54
N LEU A 235 -1.55 -11.48 9.70
CA LEU A 235 -0.88 -11.62 11.00
C LEU A 235 0.10 -12.80 11.10
N PRO A 236 -0.28 -14.06 10.78
CA PRO A 236 0.64 -15.19 10.85
C PRO A 236 1.84 -15.05 9.90
N LEU A 237 1.65 -14.42 8.72
CA LEU A 237 2.71 -14.19 7.74
C LEU A 237 3.74 -13.16 8.23
N LEU A 238 3.29 -12.17 9.01
CA LEU A 238 4.17 -11.18 9.64
C LEU A 238 5.03 -11.79 10.76
N LEU A 239 4.52 -12.81 11.45
CA LEU A 239 5.20 -13.46 12.56
C LEU A 239 6.16 -14.56 12.10
N SER A 240 5.92 -15.20 10.97
CA SER A 240 6.68 -16.35 10.48
C SER A 240 8.14 -16.05 10.10
N LYS A 241 8.52 -14.78 9.89
CA LYS A 241 9.89 -14.35 9.55
C LYS A 241 10.75 -13.90 10.76
N LYS A 242 10.31 -14.18 11.99
CA LYS A 242 11.13 -13.91 13.20
C LYS A 242 12.07 -15.06 13.56
N GLY A 243 12.43 -15.94 12.60
CA GLY A 243 13.40 -17.01 12.76
C GLY A 243 14.73 -16.68 12.06
#